data_427f2e82fbe37f1e7668b5f13b561c36
#
_entry.id   427f2e82fbe37f1e7668b5f13b561c36
#
_cell.length_a   1.000
_cell.length_b   1.000
_cell.length_c   1.000
_cell.angle_alpha   90.00
_cell.angle_beta   90.00
_cell.angle_gamma   90.00
#
_symmetry.space_group_name_H-M   'P 1'
#
loop_
_entity.id
_entity.type
_entity.pdbx_description
1 polymer ?
#
loop_
_entity_poly.entity_id
_entity_poly.type
_entity_poly.pdbx_seq_one_letter_code
_entity_poly.pdbx_strand_id
1 'polypeptide(L)'
;MVGDIAVLDVGKTNVDLWVARQDGTLLENRSVGNGVLNGPPWRHHDLNKLAIWLGNALSELCKQYPIQTLVPVGHGSGGVLVVQNPEGAGVGCALPMIDYEQSCPVEIDDEYRAMAGTFEDRGSPVMMASTHAARQILWMERADPTAFGRARHYLNIAQFWGWWLTGIAASEYSAMGAQSHLWNVPQRRWAPIVQDRGWQKLMPDFRPAWAPLGPVRKDLARRFGLPEDMIVLTGAHDSTANFFRYLAAGMTDFTLVSTGTWVVALSREADTATLDQKRGTTINADMEGNPVGGALTMGGREFSGIAGAEWNGQIAAADVLAKLVARGTMAHPSFGQNEGQFPGSARQGKISGPPPETQAERTALAVLHAAMLTVTCVDVLKGGTRLILDGTFLKEPLYAPLVAALCPGRPTEASHETQGVVAGAVRLANQRVSVTPPSLSLETVQAIAIPGLEDYASRWRMAAENKRGRS
;
A
#
# COMPACT_ATOMS: atom_id res chain seq x y z
N MET A 1 -27.78 -14.13 14.95
CA MET A 1 -26.50 -13.59 15.51
C MET A 1 -25.64 -13.18 14.32
N VAL A 2 -24.98 -12.09 14.41
CA VAL A 2 -24.05 -11.66 13.35
C VAL A 2 -22.76 -12.45 13.58
N GLY A 3 -22.29 -13.20 12.57
CA GLY A 3 -21.13 -14.09 12.72
C GLY A 3 -19.80 -13.35 12.65
N ASP A 4 -18.72 -14.11 12.81
CA ASP A 4 -17.36 -13.59 12.73
C ASP A 4 -16.96 -13.27 11.27
N ILE A 5 -15.91 -12.49 11.12
CA ILE A 5 -15.39 -12.01 9.83
C ILE A 5 -14.04 -12.67 9.59
N ALA A 6 -13.87 -13.29 8.43
CA ALA A 6 -12.56 -13.66 7.91
C ALA A 6 -12.02 -12.52 7.04
N VAL A 7 -10.75 -12.15 7.23
CA VAL A 7 -10.03 -11.18 6.39
C VAL A 7 -8.86 -11.90 5.73
N LEU A 8 -8.89 -11.97 4.40
CA LEU A 8 -7.78 -12.49 3.60
C LEU A 8 -6.91 -11.30 3.16
N ASP A 9 -5.75 -11.15 3.78
CA ASP A 9 -4.78 -10.12 3.47
C ASP A 9 -3.66 -10.69 2.58
N VAL A 10 -3.61 -10.24 1.34
CA VAL A 10 -2.67 -10.74 0.32
C VAL A 10 -1.56 -9.73 0.11
N GLY A 11 -0.53 -9.82 0.94
CA GLY A 11 0.70 -9.04 0.79
C GLY A 11 1.67 -9.64 -0.23
N LYS A 12 2.75 -8.91 -0.53
CA LYS A 12 3.79 -9.38 -1.44
C LYS A 12 4.54 -10.61 -0.92
N THR A 13 4.86 -10.61 0.36
CA THR A 13 5.72 -11.63 0.98
C THR A 13 4.92 -12.72 1.68
N ASN A 14 3.84 -12.33 2.33
CA ASN A 14 2.97 -13.21 3.10
C ASN A 14 1.52 -13.04 2.66
N VAL A 15 0.75 -14.10 2.87
CA VAL A 15 -0.71 -14.09 2.82
C VAL A 15 -1.20 -14.48 4.20
N ASP A 16 -2.01 -13.62 4.79
CA ASP A 16 -2.57 -13.79 6.12
C ASP A 16 -4.09 -13.96 6.04
N LEU A 17 -4.61 -14.92 6.81
CA LEU A 17 -6.03 -15.14 7.00
C LEU A 17 -6.38 -14.94 8.47
N TRP A 18 -7.02 -13.81 8.76
CA TRP A 18 -7.44 -13.42 10.08
C TRP A 18 -8.89 -13.75 10.33
N VAL A 19 -9.23 -14.10 11.58
CA VAL A 19 -10.60 -14.13 12.06
C VAL A 19 -10.77 -13.02 13.09
N ALA A 20 -11.81 -12.22 12.92
CA ALA A 20 -12.12 -11.11 13.79
C ALA A 20 -13.62 -11.08 14.12
N ARG A 21 -13.95 -10.57 15.31
CA ARG A 21 -15.31 -10.18 15.64
C ARG A 21 -15.67 -8.86 14.98
N GLN A 22 -16.95 -8.55 14.96
CA GLN A 22 -17.43 -7.28 14.39
C GLN A 22 -17.01 -6.05 15.19
N ASP A 23 -16.72 -6.22 16.47
CA ASP A 23 -16.17 -5.17 17.33
C ASP A 23 -14.67 -4.91 17.08
N GLY A 24 -14.05 -5.64 16.15
CA GLY A 24 -12.64 -5.54 15.81
C GLY A 24 -11.71 -6.44 16.63
N THR A 25 -12.23 -7.21 17.60
CA THR A 25 -11.42 -8.14 18.37
C THR A 25 -10.85 -9.23 17.45
N LEU A 26 -9.52 -9.32 17.38
CA LEU A 26 -8.83 -10.38 16.63
C LEU A 26 -8.86 -11.68 17.42
N LEU A 27 -9.24 -12.78 16.76
CA LEU A 27 -9.42 -14.10 17.38
C LEU A 27 -8.30 -15.06 17.02
N GLU A 28 -7.97 -15.15 15.73
CA GLU A 28 -7.02 -16.15 15.22
C GLU A 28 -6.39 -15.64 13.92
N ASN A 29 -5.23 -16.21 13.60
CA ASN A 29 -4.52 -15.93 12.34
C ASN A 29 -3.90 -17.22 11.79
N ARG A 30 -3.89 -17.35 10.49
CA ARG A 30 -3.09 -18.29 9.71
C ARG A 30 -2.28 -17.52 8.69
N SER A 31 -0.99 -17.84 8.57
CA SER A 31 -0.08 -17.16 7.65
C SER A 31 0.67 -18.16 6.78
N VAL A 32 0.95 -17.77 5.54
CA VAL A 32 1.80 -18.51 4.61
C VAL A 32 2.63 -17.55 3.77
N GLY A 33 3.83 -17.97 3.39
CA GLY A 33 4.63 -17.21 2.42
C GLY A 33 3.93 -17.14 1.06
N ASN A 34 3.88 -15.96 0.47
CA ASN A 34 3.38 -15.74 -0.89
C ASN A 34 4.44 -16.16 -1.90
N GLY A 35 4.48 -17.46 -2.19
CA GLY A 35 5.53 -18.10 -3.00
C GLY A 35 5.59 -17.59 -4.43
N VAL A 36 6.81 -17.44 -4.93
CA VAL A 36 7.11 -17.07 -6.31
C VAL A 36 7.84 -18.19 -7.00
N LEU A 37 7.39 -18.56 -8.19
CA LEU A 37 8.00 -19.54 -9.10
C LEU A 37 8.82 -18.80 -10.16
N ASN A 38 9.98 -19.37 -10.54
CA ASN A 38 10.91 -18.72 -11.48
C ASN A 38 10.46 -18.71 -12.95
N GLY A 39 9.37 -19.39 -13.27
CA GLY A 39 8.87 -19.54 -14.63
C GLY A 39 9.05 -20.96 -15.18
N PRO A 40 8.83 -21.22 -16.49
CA PRO A 40 8.39 -20.27 -17.53
C PRO A 40 6.96 -19.76 -17.33
N PRO A 41 6.51 -18.69 -18.02
CA PRO A 41 7.23 -17.81 -18.97
C PRO A 41 7.98 -16.64 -18.28
N TRP A 42 7.67 -16.32 -17.02
CA TRP A 42 8.24 -15.28 -16.18
C TRP A 42 8.14 -15.69 -14.71
N ARG A 43 8.76 -14.94 -13.82
CA ARG A 43 8.52 -15.11 -12.38
C ARG A 43 7.06 -14.79 -12.05
N HIS A 44 6.38 -15.66 -11.34
CA HIS A 44 4.96 -15.55 -11.08
C HIS A 44 4.57 -16.13 -9.71
N HIS A 45 3.45 -15.66 -9.17
CA HIS A 45 2.93 -16.17 -7.92
C HIS A 45 2.33 -17.57 -8.06
N ASP A 46 2.54 -18.43 -7.06
CA ASP A 46 1.97 -19.78 -7.01
C ASP A 46 0.54 -19.74 -6.46
N LEU A 47 -0.38 -19.24 -7.28
CA LEU A 47 -1.79 -19.09 -6.91
C LEU A 47 -2.49 -20.43 -6.67
N ASN A 48 -2.03 -21.52 -7.30
CA ASN A 48 -2.60 -22.85 -7.06
C ASN A 48 -2.29 -23.34 -5.64
N LYS A 49 -1.06 -23.18 -5.17
CA LYS A 49 -0.66 -23.51 -3.79
C LYS A 49 -1.44 -22.65 -2.80
N LEU A 50 -1.57 -21.35 -3.06
CA LEU A 50 -2.33 -20.43 -2.21
C LEU A 50 -3.80 -20.81 -2.15
N ALA A 51 -4.43 -21.22 -3.26
CA ALA A 51 -5.83 -21.65 -3.29
C ALA A 51 -6.09 -22.87 -2.41
N ILE A 52 -5.18 -23.86 -2.45
CA ILE A 52 -5.27 -25.06 -1.60
C ILE A 52 -5.09 -24.66 -0.14
N TRP A 53 -4.10 -23.82 0.17
CA TRP A 53 -3.86 -23.33 1.52
C TRP A 53 -5.07 -22.57 2.06
N LEU A 54 -5.62 -21.63 1.29
CA LEU A 54 -6.77 -20.82 1.69
C LEU A 54 -8.00 -21.70 1.99
N GLY A 55 -8.29 -22.66 1.10
CA GLY A 55 -9.42 -23.58 1.32
C GLY A 55 -9.27 -24.41 2.59
N ASN A 56 -8.08 -24.93 2.87
CA ASN A 56 -7.80 -25.70 4.07
C ASN A 56 -7.83 -24.83 5.34
N ALA A 57 -7.21 -23.66 5.31
CA ALA A 57 -7.19 -22.73 6.43
C ALA A 57 -8.62 -22.25 6.80
N LEU A 58 -9.43 -21.89 5.79
CA LEU A 58 -10.84 -21.55 5.99
C LEU A 58 -11.62 -22.73 6.60
N SER A 59 -11.41 -23.96 6.09
CA SER A 59 -12.06 -25.16 6.62
C SER A 59 -11.77 -25.37 8.10
N GLU A 60 -10.52 -25.19 8.52
CA GLU A 60 -10.12 -25.32 9.93
C GLU A 60 -10.73 -24.22 10.80
N LEU A 61 -10.69 -22.98 10.33
CA LEU A 61 -11.21 -21.84 11.08
C LEU A 61 -12.75 -21.87 11.19
N CYS A 62 -13.46 -22.28 10.14
CA CYS A 62 -14.93 -22.41 10.18
C CYS A 62 -15.43 -23.48 11.15
N LYS A 63 -14.59 -24.46 11.54
CA LYS A 63 -14.93 -25.42 12.60
C LYS A 63 -14.89 -24.84 14.01
N GLN A 64 -14.11 -23.75 14.17
CA GLN A 64 -13.86 -23.13 15.47
C GLN A 64 -14.64 -21.82 15.65
N TYR A 65 -14.92 -21.12 14.56
CA TYR A 65 -15.52 -19.80 14.56
C TYR A 65 -16.72 -19.75 13.59
N PRO A 66 -17.83 -19.10 13.97
CA PRO A 66 -19.01 -18.96 13.12
C PRO A 66 -18.79 -17.87 12.04
N ILE A 67 -17.87 -18.12 11.11
CA ILE A 67 -17.49 -17.16 10.04
C ILE A 67 -18.64 -17.05 9.04
N GLN A 68 -19.20 -15.85 8.89
CA GLN A 68 -20.27 -15.56 7.95
C GLN A 68 -19.87 -14.61 6.81
N THR A 69 -18.78 -13.87 6.98
CA THR A 69 -18.32 -12.91 5.98
C THR A 69 -16.83 -13.07 5.73
N LEU A 70 -16.41 -13.05 4.46
CA LEU A 70 -15.00 -12.98 4.06
C LEU A 70 -14.73 -11.70 3.30
N VAL A 71 -13.69 -10.96 3.71
CA VAL A 71 -13.24 -9.73 3.07
C VAL A 71 -11.84 -9.95 2.50
N PRO A 72 -11.66 -10.03 1.18
CA PRO A 72 -10.34 -10.06 0.59
C PRO A 72 -9.76 -8.63 0.52
N VAL A 73 -8.51 -8.47 0.92
CA VAL A 73 -7.71 -7.27 0.71
C VAL A 73 -6.37 -7.67 0.12
N GLY A 74 -5.70 -6.76 -0.56
CA GLY A 74 -4.40 -7.10 -1.14
C GLY A 74 -3.67 -5.90 -1.75
N HIS A 75 -2.41 -6.14 -2.11
CA HIS A 75 -1.54 -5.10 -2.66
C HIS A 75 -2.03 -4.56 -4.01
N GLY A 76 -1.69 -3.30 -4.33
CA GLY A 76 -2.12 -2.62 -5.55
C GLY A 76 -1.27 -2.93 -6.81
N SER A 77 -0.15 -3.66 -6.68
CA SER A 77 0.86 -3.76 -7.74
C SER A 77 0.68 -4.98 -8.66
N GLY A 78 -0.56 -5.41 -8.92
CA GLY A 78 -0.79 -6.47 -9.88
C GLY A 78 -2.14 -7.13 -9.75
N GLY A 79 -2.40 -8.01 -10.72
CA GLY A 79 -3.63 -8.77 -10.79
C GLY A 79 -3.52 -9.92 -11.76
N VAL A 80 -4.64 -10.54 -12.02
CA VAL A 80 -4.74 -11.81 -12.72
C VAL A 80 -5.64 -11.68 -13.93
N LEU A 81 -5.18 -12.14 -15.08
CA LEU A 81 -6.03 -12.41 -16.24
C LEU A 81 -6.69 -13.78 -16.04
N VAL A 82 -8.02 -13.80 -15.98
CA VAL A 82 -8.79 -15.02 -15.72
C VAL A 82 -9.65 -15.42 -16.90
N VAL A 83 -9.89 -16.72 -17.04
CA VAL A 83 -10.88 -17.27 -17.97
C VAL A 83 -12.30 -17.08 -17.45
N GLN A 84 -13.31 -17.53 -18.21
CA GLN A 84 -14.72 -17.27 -17.86
C GLN A 84 -15.14 -17.87 -16.51
N ASN A 85 -14.70 -19.09 -16.21
CA ASN A 85 -15.09 -19.80 -15.00
C ASN A 85 -13.85 -20.34 -14.28
N PRO A 86 -13.77 -20.22 -12.95
CA PRO A 86 -12.70 -20.78 -12.16
C PRO A 86 -12.88 -22.29 -11.94
N GLU A 87 -13.17 -23.07 -12.99
CA GLU A 87 -13.49 -24.49 -12.87
C GLU A 87 -12.28 -25.37 -12.61
N GLY A 88 -12.53 -26.50 -11.93
CA GLY A 88 -11.57 -27.59 -11.76
C GLY A 88 -10.52 -27.35 -10.67
N ALA A 89 -9.42 -28.08 -10.76
CA ALA A 89 -8.30 -28.05 -9.81
C ALA A 89 -7.45 -26.79 -9.90
N GLY A 90 -7.54 -26.04 -11.01
CA GLY A 90 -6.81 -24.80 -11.23
C GLY A 90 -7.55 -23.57 -10.67
N VAL A 91 -6.83 -22.44 -10.66
CA VAL A 91 -7.35 -21.16 -10.19
C VAL A 91 -7.95 -20.30 -11.33
N GLY A 92 -8.12 -20.86 -12.53
CA GLY A 92 -8.75 -20.19 -13.67
C GLY A 92 -7.93 -19.05 -14.30
N CYS A 93 -6.61 -19.02 -14.12
CA CYS A 93 -5.74 -18.04 -14.76
C CYS A 93 -5.61 -18.33 -16.27
N ALA A 94 -5.75 -17.30 -17.09
CA ALA A 94 -5.42 -17.37 -18.52
C ALA A 94 -3.90 -17.39 -18.73
N LEU A 95 -3.17 -16.65 -17.90
CA LEU A 95 -1.70 -16.54 -17.84
C LEU A 95 -1.26 -16.46 -16.38
N PRO A 96 -0.02 -16.90 -16.05
CA PRO A 96 0.52 -16.79 -14.70
C PRO A 96 0.60 -15.33 -14.22
N MET A 97 0.20 -15.05 -12.98
CA MET A 97 0.28 -13.71 -12.38
C MET A 97 1.73 -13.26 -12.26
N ILE A 98 2.10 -12.18 -12.91
CA ILE A 98 3.45 -11.63 -12.89
C ILE A 98 3.87 -11.23 -11.46
N ASP A 99 5.08 -11.65 -11.04
CA ASP A 99 5.73 -11.05 -9.87
C ASP A 99 6.22 -9.65 -10.25
N TYR A 100 5.61 -8.62 -9.65
CA TYR A 100 5.87 -7.23 -10.01
C TYR A 100 7.28 -6.73 -9.67
N GLU A 101 8.04 -7.46 -8.86
CA GLU A 101 9.42 -7.10 -8.51
C GLU A 101 10.45 -7.54 -9.56
N GLN A 102 10.05 -8.31 -10.58
CA GLN A 102 10.95 -8.65 -11.67
C GLN A 102 11.05 -7.49 -12.68
N SER A 103 12.20 -7.43 -13.37
CA SER A 103 12.38 -6.48 -14.47
C SER A 103 11.42 -6.79 -15.62
N CYS A 104 10.78 -5.77 -16.15
CA CYS A 104 10.05 -5.84 -17.40
C CYS A 104 11.04 -5.95 -18.57
N PRO A 105 10.77 -6.74 -19.63
CA PRO A 105 11.56 -6.67 -20.86
C PRO A 105 11.63 -5.23 -21.39
N VAL A 106 12.81 -4.84 -21.90
CA VAL A 106 13.06 -3.43 -22.30
C VAL A 106 12.08 -2.99 -23.39
N GLU A 107 11.81 -3.86 -24.37
CA GLU A 107 10.90 -3.57 -25.48
C GLU A 107 9.46 -3.33 -25.01
N ILE A 108 9.04 -4.06 -23.98
CA ILE A 108 7.71 -3.90 -23.37
C ILE A 108 7.67 -2.61 -22.54
N ASP A 109 8.74 -2.30 -21.79
CA ASP A 109 8.79 -1.07 -20.99
C ASP A 109 8.80 0.18 -21.87
N ASP A 110 9.53 0.16 -22.98
CA ASP A 110 9.58 1.26 -23.97
C ASP A 110 8.20 1.46 -24.65
N GLU A 111 7.57 0.38 -25.13
CA GLU A 111 6.22 0.43 -25.68
C GLU A 111 5.21 0.96 -24.64
N TYR A 112 5.28 0.45 -23.43
CA TYR A 112 4.42 0.89 -22.34
C TYR A 112 4.57 2.39 -22.05
N ARG A 113 5.81 2.89 -21.93
CA ARG A 113 6.08 4.31 -21.65
C ARG A 113 5.52 5.22 -22.73
N ALA A 114 5.58 4.81 -23.98
CA ALA A 114 5.01 5.56 -25.10
C ALA A 114 3.47 5.67 -25.05
N MET A 115 2.80 4.69 -24.40
CA MET A 115 1.32 4.60 -24.32
C MET A 115 0.76 4.97 -22.94
N ALA A 116 1.60 5.18 -21.94
CA ALA A 116 1.16 5.29 -20.55
C ALA A 116 0.35 6.56 -20.24
N GLY A 117 0.25 7.52 -21.17
CA GLY A 117 -0.50 8.74 -20.99
C GLY A 117 0.19 9.75 -20.04
N THR A 118 -0.58 10.71 -19.54
CA THR A 118 -0.10 11.73 -18.60
C THR A 118 -0.08 11.22 -17.16
N PHE A 119 0.50 12.00 -16.25
CA PHE A 119 0.45 11.70 -14.81
C PHE A 119 -0.99 11.64 -14.29
N GLU A 120 -1.86 12.54 -14.74
CA GLU A 120 -3.26 12.56 -14.35
C GLU A 120 -4.00 11.29 -14.81
N ASP A 121 -3.68 10.77 -16.02
CA ASP A 121 -4.27 9.54 -16.55
C ASP A 121 -3.87 8.31 -15.72
N ARG A 122 -2.65 8.29 -15.16
CA ARG A 122 -2.07 7.14 -14.47
C ARG A 122 -2.25 7.16 -12.96
N GLY A 123 -2.30 8.35 -12.39
CA GLY A 123 -2.31 8.56 -10.94
C GLY A 123 -0.98 8.31 -10.23
N SER A 124 0.11 7.95 -10.95
CA SER A 124 1.44 7.80 -10.34
C SER A 124 2.57 7.96 -11.36
N PRO A 125 3.84 8.17 -10.91
CA PRO A 125 5.00 8.03 -11.80
C PRO A 125 5.08 6.61 -12.36
N VAL A 126 5.77 6.45 -13.49
CA VAL A 126 6.16 5.11 -13.97
C VAL A 126 7.25 4.58 -13.05
N MET A 127 6.89 3.64 -12.19
CA MET A 127 7.78 3.08 -11.19
C MET A 127 8.67 1.96 -11.76
N MET A 128 9.60 1.48 -10.94
CA MET A 128 10.55 0.42 -11.27
C MET A 128 9.88 -0.93 -11.57
N ALA A 129 10.63 -1.82 -12.16
CA ALA A 129 10.27 -3.23 -12.39
C ALA A 129 8.93 -3.37 -13.14
N SER A 130 8.11 -4.33 -12.77
CA SER A 130 6.81 -4.59 -13.40
C SER A 130 5.63 -4.11 -12.54
N THR A 131 5.80 -3.00 -11.81
CA THR A 131 4.87 -2.56 -10.75
C THR A 131 3.44 -2.29 -11.22
N HIS A 132 3.24 -1.81 -12.46
CA HIS A 132 1.91 -1.36 -12.90
C HIS A 132 1.11 -2.44 -13.60
N ALA A 133 -0.16 -2.59 -13.25
CA ALA A 133 -1.07 -3.53 -13.89
C ALA A 133 -1.14 -3.35 -15.40
N ALA A 134 -1.22 -2.11 -15.90
CA ALA A 134 -1.25 -1.82 -17.33
C ALA A 134 0.02 -2.33 -18.05
N ARG A 135 1.20 -2.19 -17.44
CA ARG A 135 2.47 -2.72 -17.97
C ARG A 135 2.47 -4.24 -18.00
N GLN A 136 1.96 -4.88 -16.93
CA GLN A 136 1.85 -6.34 -16.87
C GLN A 136 0.89 -6.88 -17.92
N ILE A 137 -0.26 -6.24 -18.12
CA ILE A 137 -1.22 -6.64 -19.15
C ILE A 137 -0.60 -6.55 -20.54
N LEU A 138 0.12 -5.45 -20.84
CA LEU A 138 0.83 -5.30 -22.11
C LEU A 138 1.87 -6.40 -22.30
N TRP A 139 2.65 -6.70 -21.27
CA TRP A 139 3.64 -7.79 -21.32
C TRP A 139 2.97 -9.13 -21.61
N MET A 140 1.92 -9.49 -20.89
CA MET A 140 1.16 -10.73 -21.11
C MET A 140 0.56 -10.81 -22.51
N GLU A 141 0.00 -9.72 -23.02
CA GLU A 141 -0.59 -9.63 -24.38
C GLU A 141 0.49 -9.86 -25.47
N ARG A 142 1.70 -9.32 -25.28
CA ARG A 142 2.80 -9.47 -26.23
C ARG A 142 3.46 -10.85 -26.18
N ALA A 143 3.61 -11.40 -24.98
CA ALA A 143 4.30 -12.67 -24.79
C ALA A 143 3.50 -13.87 -25.27
N ASP A 144 2.18 -13.89 -25.04
CA ASP A 144 1.28 -14.97 -25.51
C ASP A 144 -0.09 -14.42 -25.91
N PRO A 145 -0.23 -13.91 -27.15
CA PRO A 145 -1.51 -13.38 -27.64
C PRO A 145 -2.63 -14.42 -27.66
N THR A 146 -2.29 -15.71 -27.81
CA THR A 146 -3.27 -16.81 -27.85
C THR A 146 -3.89 -17.05 -26.46
N ALA A 147 -3.04 -17.16 -25.44
CA ALA A 147 -3.49 -17.31 -24.06
C ALA A 147 -4.20 -16.03 -23.58
N PHE A 148 -3.67 -14.85 -23.93
CA PHE A 148 -4.31 -13.56 -23.65
C PHE A 148 -5.70 -13.47 -24.27
N GLY A 149 -5.89 -13.92 -25.49
CA GLY A 149 -7.20 -13.95 -26.18
C GLY A 149 -8.26 -14.82 -25.50
N ARG A 150 -7.85 -15.76 -24.62
CA ARG A 150 -8.77 -16.57 -23.79
C ARG A 150 -9.19 -15.86 -22.49
N ALA A 151 -8.50 -14.79 -22.11
CA ALA A 151 -8.83 -14.04 -20.92
C ALA A 151 -10.22 -13.40 -21.05
N ARG A 152 -11.00 -13.52 -19.98
CA ARG A 152 -12.33 -12.91 -19.89
C ARG A 152 -12.30 -11.66 -19.03
N HIS A 153 -11.55 -11.68 -17.93
CA HIS A 153 -11.43 -10.56 -17.03
C HIS A 153 -9.99 -10.34 -16.59
N TYR A 154 -9.66 -9.08 -16.30
CA TYR A 154 -8.55 -8.71 -15.47
C TYR A 154 -9.08 -8.37 -14.08
N LEU A 155 -8.48 -8.94 -13.03
CA LEU A 155 -8.90 -8.75 -11.64
C LEU A 155 -7.68 -8.38 -10.80
N ASN A 156 -7.76 -7.29 -10.04
CA ASN A 156 -6.77 -7.03 -9.00
C ASN A 156 -6.77 -8.17 -7.98
N ILE A 157 -5.68 -8.34 -7.21
CA ILE A 157 -5.49 -9.56 -6.42
C ILE A 157 -6.60 -9.83 -5.40
N ALA A 158 -7.14 -8.80 -4.75
CA ALA A 158 -8.27 -8.96 -3.83
C ALA A 158 -9.53 -9.45 -4.59
N GLN A 159 -9.85 -8.84 -5.73
CA GLN A 159 -11.00 -9.19 -6.57
C GLN A 159 -10.82 -10.56 -7.24
N PHE A 160 -9.57 -10.97 -7.52
CA PHE A 160 -9.28 -12.33 -7.98
C PHE A 160 -9.68 -13.38 -6.95
N TRP A 161 -9.35 -13.21 -5.69
CA TRP A 161 -9.74 -14.15 -4.64
C TRP A 161 -11.25 -14.13 -4.39
N GLY A 162 -11.88 -12.95 -4.46
CA GLY A 162 -13.34 -12.84 -4.45
C GLY A 162 -14.00 -13.62 -5.58
N TRP A 163 -13.50 -13.48 -6.81
CA TRP A 163 -13.96 -14.23 -7.98
C TRP A 163 -13.70 -15.73 -7.85
N TRP A 164 -12.52 -16.14 -7.40
CA TRP A 164 -12.21 -17.55 -7.22
C TRP A 164 -13.18 -18.21 -6.25
N LEU A 165 -13.54 -17.53 -5.19
CA LEU A 165 -14.47 -18.02 -4.18
C LEU A 165 -15.93 -18.02 -4.63
N THR A 166 -16.37 -17.07 -5.45
CA THR A 166 -17.79 -16.87 -5.79
C THR A 166 -18.15 -17.13 -7.25
N GLY A 167 -17.20 -17.06 -8.16
CA GLY A 167 -17.42 -17.05 -9.62
C GLY A 167 -17.86 -15.68 -10.15
N ILE A 168 -17.99 -14.65 -9.33
CA ILE A 168 -18.48 -13.33 -9.73
C ILE A 168 -17.32 -12.35 -9.83
N ALA A 169 -17.09 -11.79 -11.03
CA ALA A 169 -16.05 -10.81 -11.29
C ALA A 169 -16.54 -9.38 -10.96
N ALA A 170 -15.65 -8.56 -10.41
CA ALA A 170 -15.90 -7.15 -10.18
C ALA A 170 -14.59 -6.36 -10.26
N SER A 171 -14.68 -5.10 -10.67
CA SER A 171 -13.64 -4.08 -10.41
C SER A 171 -13.95 -3.34 -9.12
N GLU A 172 -12.91 -2.77 -8.49
CA GLU A 172 -13.09 -1.97 -7.28
C GLU A 172 -12.21 -0.72 -7.35
N TYR A 173 -12.72 0.41 -6.84
CA TYR A 173 -12.10 1.72 -7.06
C TYR A 173 -10.73 1.85 -6.40
N SER A 174 -10.59 1.43 -5.14
CA SER A 174 -9.32 1.58 -4.43
C SER A 174 -8.21 0.73 -5.05
N ALA A 175 -8.55 -0.48 -5.50
CA ALA A 175 -7.63 -1.38 -6.17
C ALA A 175 -7.25 -0.88 -7.58
N MET A 176 -8.20 -0.35 -8.34
CA MET A 176 -7.93 0.25 -9.65
C MET A 176 -7.16 1.57 -9.54
N GLY A 177 -7.41 2.36 -8.49
CA GLY A 177 -6.68 3.61 -8.20
C GLY A 177 -5.33 3.42 -7.55
N ALA A 178 -4.96 2.20 -7.13
CA ALA A 178 -3.69 1.92 -6.47
C ALA A 178 -2.55 1.71 -7.49
N GLN A 179 -2.17 2.75 -8.22
CA GLN A 179 -1.04 2.73 -9.17
C GLN A 179 -1.17 1.70 -10.29
N SER A 180 -2.39 1.28 -10.63
CA SER A 180 -2.63 0.30 -11.68
C SER A 180 -2.29 0.82 -13.07
N HIS A 181 -2.40 2.14 -13.28
CA HIS A 181 -2.35 2.84 -14.58
C HIS A 181 -3.46 2.41 -15.55
N LEU A 182 -4.55 1.87 -15.01
CA LEU A 182 -5.75 1.48 -15.77
C LEU A 182 -6.89 2.47 -15.63
N TRP A 183 -6.92 3.25 -14.53
CA TRP A 183 -8.03 4.11 -14.15
C TRP A 183 -7.58 5.54 -13.86
N ASN A 184 -8.16 6.52 -14.55
CA ASN A 184 -8.02 7.94 -14.24
C ASN A 184 -9.00 8.28 -13.11
N VAL A 185 -8.47 8.40 -11.89
CA VAL A 185 -9.26 8.60 -10.68
C VAL A 185 -10.01 9.93 -10.69
N PRO A 186 -9.35 11.09 -10.97
CA PRO A 186 -10.05 12.38 -10.99
C PRO A 186 -11.21 12.44 -11.98
N GLN A 187 -11.04 11.86 -13.16
CA GLN A 187 -12.02 11.92 -14.24
C GLN A 187 -12.98 10.74 -14.26
N ARG A 188 -12.80 9.76 -13.37
CA ARG A 188 -13.61 8.52 -13.29
C ARG A 188 -13.81 7.85 -14.64
N ARG A 189 -12.71 7.64 -15.38
CA ARG A 189 -12.69 6.97 -16.68
C ARG A 189 -11.51 6.03 -16.82
N TRP A 190 -11.60 5.08 -17.72
CA TRP A 190 -10.46 4.25 -18.07
C TRP A 190 -9.31 5.09 -18.63
N ALA A 191 -8.09 4.74 -18.25
CA ALA A 191 -6.88 5.37 -18.78
C ALA A 191 -6.77 5.15 -20.31
N PRO A 192 -6.11 6.05 -21.06
CA PRO A 192 -6.02 5.96 -22.52
C PRO A 192 -5.54 4.59 -23.02
N ILE A 193 -4.54 4.01 -22.41
CA ILE A 193 -4.01 2.69 -22.79
C ILE A 193 -5.08 1.58 -22.78
N VAL A 194 -6.05 1.65 -21.85
CA VAL A 194 -7.16 0.66 -21.79
C VAL A 194 -8.05 0.79 -23.00
N GLN A 195 -8.30 2.02 -23.47
CA GLN A 195 -9.11 2.30 -24.65
C GLN A 195 -8.36 1.94 -25.92
N ASP A 196 -7.12 2.39 -26.07
CA ASP A 196 -6.27 2.20 -27.25
C ASP A 196 -5.98 0.71 -27.53
N ARG A 197 -5.86 -0.09 -26.46
CA ARG A 197 -5.67 -1.54 -26.56
C ARG A 197 -6.97 -2.35 -26.60
N GLY A 198 -8.11 -1.71 -26.42
CA GLY A 198 -9.42 -2.38 -26.35
C GLY A 198 -9.56 -3.30 -25.14
N TRP A 199 -8.85 -3.02 -24.05
CA TRP A 199 -8.89 -3.81 -22.81
C TRP A 199 -10.15 -3.58 -21.96
N GLN A 200 -10.99 -2.61 -22.32
CA GLN A 200 -12.28 -2.38 -21.62
C GLN A 200 -13.12 -3.67 -21.50
N LYS A 201 -13.07 -4.53 -22.51
CA LYS A 201 -13.74 -5.84 -22.51
C LYS A 201 -13.27 -6.81 -21.40
N LEU A 202 -12.07 -6.57 -20.85
CA LEU A 202 -11.50 -7.36 -19.75
C LEU A 202 -11.88 -6.80 -18.37
N MET A 203 -12.41 -5.59 -18.31
CA MET A 203 -12.69 -4.90 -17.06
C MET A 203 -14.14 -5.15 -16.64
N PRO A 204 -14.38 -5.90 -15.55
CA PRO A 204 -15.73 -6.06 -15.03
C PRO A 204 -16.26 -4.76 -14.43
N ASP A 205 -17.58 -4.71 -14.22
CA ASP A 205 -18.26 -3.57 -13.62
C ASP A 205 -17.71 -3.28 -12.20
N PHE A 206 -17.67 -2.00 -11.86
CA PHE A 206 -17.29 -1.56 -10.53
C PHE A 206 -18.35 -1.93 -9.50
N ARG A 207 -17.87 -2.42 -8.34
CA ARG A 207 -18.69 -2.63 -7.15
C ARG A 207 -18.02 -1.97 -5.95
N PRO A 208 -18.81 -1.43 -4.99
CA PRO A 208 -18.24 -0.94 -3.74
C PRO A 208 -17.47 -2.04 -2.99
N ALA A 209 -16.38 -1.69 -2.31
CA ALA A 209 -15.56 -2.64 -1.57
C ALA A 209 -16.35 -3.50 -0.55
N TRP A 210 -17.37 -2.91 0.07
CA TRP A 210 -18.27 -3.56 1.04
C TRP A 210 -19.44 -4.31 0.41
N ALA A 211 -19.62 -4.24 -0.91
CA ALA A 211 -20.72 -4.93 -1.57
C ALA A 211 -20.50 -6.45 -1.57
N PRO A 212 -21.54 -7.26 -1.32
CA PRO A 212 -21.43 -8.70 -1.47
C PRO A 212 -21.21 -9.07 -2.93
N LEU A 213 -20.20 -9.88 -3.21
CA LEU A 213 -20.10 -10.59 -4.47
C LEU A 213 -21.11 -11.73 -4.51
N GLY A 214 -21.15 -12.53 -3.46
CA GLY A 214 -22.04 -13.65 -3.33
C GLY A 214 -21.59 -14.67 -2.29
N PRO A 215 -22.31 -15.79 -2.14
CA PRO A 215 -21.86 -16.88 -1.33
C PRO A 215 -20.69 -17.63 -1.98
N VAL A 216 -19.97 -18.40 -1.19
CA VAL A 216 -18.94 -19.32 -1.68
C VAL A 216 -19.55 -20.31 -2.68
N ARG A 217 -18.85 -20.57 -3.78
CA ARG A 217 -19.29 -21.55 -4.79
C ARG A 217 -19.50 -22.92 -4.17
N LYS A 218 -20.56 -23.60 -4.57
CA LYS A 218 -20.95 -24.92 -4.06
C LYS A 218 -19.88 -26.00 -4.22
N ASP A 219 -19.08 -25.96 -5.30
CA ASP A 219 -17.98 -26.90 -5.52
C ASP A 219 -16.85 -26.71 -4.52
N LEU A 220 -16.49 -25.44 -4.20
CA LEU A 220 -15.51 -25.14 -3.16
C LEU A 220 -16.04 -25.43 -1.76
N ALA A 221 -17.29 -25.06 -1.48
CA ALA A 221 -17.94 -25.35 -0.21
C ALA A 221 -17.91 -26.87 0.09
N ARG A 222 -18.27 -27.70 -0.90
CA ARG A 222 -18.19 -29.17 -0.78
C ARG A 222 -16.76 -29.68 -0.66
N ARG A 223 -15.84 -29.15 -1.48
CA ARG A 223 -14.44 -29.59 -1.51
C ARG A 223 -13.73 -29.36 -0.16
N PHE A 224 -13.94 -28.21 0.43
CA PHE A 224 -13.24 -27.78 1.66
C PHE A 224 -14.11 -27.82 2.92
N GLY A 225 -15.40 -28.18 2.80
CA GLY A 225 -16.31 -28.20 3.95
C GLY A 225 -16.62 -26.79 4.49
N LEU A 226 -16.76 -25.80 3.60
CA LEU A 226 -17.07 -24.41 3.97
C LEU A 226 -18.57 -24.19 4.08
N PRO A 227 -19.03 -23.23 4.91
CA PRO A 227 -20.43 -22.82 4.95
C PRO A 227 -20.92 -22.33 3.56
N GLU A 228 -22.03 -22.88 3.07
CA GLU A 228 -22.59 -22.48 1.75
C GLU A 228 -23.19 -21.07 1.76
N ASP A 229 -23.47 -20.53 2.93
CA ASP A 229 -24.04 -19.19 3.16
C ASP A 229 -22.98 -18.12 3.53
N MET A 230 -21.69 -18.48 3.62
CA MET A 230 -20.61 -17.53 3.85
C MET A 230 -20.51 -16.55 2.70
N ILE A 231 -20.73 -15.27 2.98
CA ILE A 231 -20.72 -14.19 1.99
C ILE A 231 -19.30 -13.63 1.80
N VAL A 232 -18.87 -13.57 0.55
CA VAL A 232 -17.61 -12.93 0.17
C VAL A 232 -17.90 -11.51 -0.31
N LEU A 233 -17.17 -10.54 0.19
CA LEU A 233 -17.28 -9.13 -0.25
C LEU A 233 -16.38 -8.86 -1.47
N THR A 234 -16.60 -7.73 -2.13
CA THR A 234 -15.75 -7.26 -3.23
C THR A 234 -14.30 -7.10 -2.80
N GLY A 235 -14.10 -6.60 -1.57
CA GLY A 235 -12.76 -6.38 -1.02
C GLY A 235 -12.08 -5.15 -1.60
N ALA A 236 -10.81 -4.90 -1.21
CA ALA A 236 -10.15 -3.63 -1.43
C ALA A 236 -8.63 -3.71 -1.54
N HIS A 237 -8.01 -2.59 -1.90
CA HIS A 237 -6.58 -2.37 -1.73
C HIS A 237 -6.21 -2.27 -0.25
N ASP A 238 -5.12 -2.93 0.17
CA ASP A 238 -4.68 -3.07 1.57
C ASP A 238 -4.43 -1.71 2.26
N SER A 239 -3.60 -0.87 1.66
CA SER A 239 -3.27 0.44 2.24
C SER A 239 -4.48 1.37 2.28
N THR A 240 -5.41 1.24 1.31
CA THR A 240 -6.67 1.99 1.34
C THR A 240 -7.62 1.45 2.40
N ALA A 241 -7.60 0.14 2.70
CA ALA A 241 -8.35 -0.42 3.83
C ALA A 241 -7.84 0.15 5.16
N ASN A 242 -6.52 0.27 5.35
CA ASN A 242 -5.94 0.95 6.50
C ASN A 242 -6.38 2.43 6.59
N PHE A 243 -6.36 3.16 5.47
CA PHE A 243 -6.83 4.56 5.43
C PHE A 243 -8.33 4.66 5.75
N PHE A 244 -9.13 3.75 5.19
CA PHE A 244 -10.59 3.73 5.38
C PHE A 244 -11.01 3.58 6.83
N ARG A 245 -10.25 2.91 7.70
CA ARG A 245 -10.62 2.77 9.10
C ARG A 245 -10.78 4.10 9.83
N TYR A 246 -10.06 5.13 9.42
CA TYR A 246 -10.18 6.48 9.97
C TYR A 246 -11.42 7.19 9.41
N LEU A 247 -11.66 7.07 8.10
CA LEU A 247 -12.86 7.62 7.47
C LEU A 247 -14.14 6.99 8.05
N ALA A 248 -14.15 5.67 8.20
CA ALA A 248 -15.28 4.93 8.77
C ALA A 248 -15.53 5.26 10.27
N ALA A 249 -14.53 5.78 10.96
CA ALA A 249 -14.68 6.33 12.32
C ALA A 249 -15.16 7.80 12.34
N GLY A 250 -15.48 8.36 11.18
CA GLY A 250 -15.97 9.74 11.05
C GLY A 250 -14.86 10.79 11.06
N MET A 251 -13.58 10.40 10.92
CA MET A 251 -12.50 11.38 10.85
C MET A 251 -12.46 12.05 9.47
N THR A 252 -12.25 13.35 9.50
CA THR A 252 -12.09 14.21 8.32
C THR A 252 -10.89 15.12 8.53
N ASP A 253 -10.42 15.75 7.46
CA ASP A 253 -9.38 16.77 7.49
C ASP A 253 -8.08 16.30 8.16
N PHE A 254 -7.56 15.17 7.67
CA PHE A 254 -6.32 14.58 8.16
C PHE A 254 -5.40 14.10 7.03
N THR A 255 -4.12 14.04 7.35
CA THR A 255 -3.13 13.30 6.57
C THR A 255 -2.69 12.07 7.37
N LEU A 256 -2.89 10.86 6.82
CA LEU A 256 -2.35 9.63 7.38
C LEU A 256 -0.94 9.42 6.86
N VAL A 257 0.00 9.11 7.76
CA VAL A 257 1.34 8.64 7.40
C VAL A 257 1.54 7.23 7.91
N SER A 258 1.61 6.27 6.99
CA SER A 258 1.97 4.89 7.29
C SER A 258 3.46 4.68 7.06
N THR A 259 4.14 4.01 8.01
CA THR A 259 5.60 3.88 8.03
C THR A 259 6.06 2.42 8.13
N GLY A 260 7.08 2.11 7.33
CA GLY A 260 7.70 0.79 7.26
C GLY A 260 8.88 0.83 6.29
N THR A 261 8.96 -0.11 5.36
CA THR A 261 9.88 -0.02 4.22
C THR A 261 9.68 1.28 3.45
N TRP A 262 8.42 1.66 3.29
CA TRP A 262 7.99 2.94 2.76
C TRP A 262 7.47 3.87 3.86
N VAL A 263 7.63 5.15 3.67
CA VAL A 263 6.82 6.21 4.28
C VAL A 263 5.80 6.62 3.23
N VAL A 264 4.52 6.47 3.53
CA VAL A 264 3.42 6.79 2.63
C VAL A 264 2.48 7.75 3.35
N ALA A 265 2.41 8.98 2.86
CA ALA A 265 1.44 9.97 3.31
C ALA A 265 0.22 9.95 2.37
N LEU A 266 -0.99 9.96 2.92
CA LEU A 266 -2.26 9.97 2.19
C LEU A 266 -3.19 11.04 2.75
N SER A 267 -3.82 11.83 1.87
CA SER A 267 -4.84 12.81 2.27
C SER A 267 -5.92 13.00 1.20
N ARG A 268 -7.19 13.03 1.60
CA ARG A 268 -8.32 13.40 0.73
C ARG A 268 -8.36 14.91 0.44
N GLU A 269 -7.79 15.70 1.33
CA GLU A 269 -7.76 17.17 1.28
C GLU A 269 -6.64 17.69 0.37
N ALA A 270 -5.77 16.80 -0.14
CA ALA A 270 -4.72 17.17 -1.06
C ALA A 270 -5.30 17.64 -2.41
N ASP A 271 -4.84 18.81 -2.87
CA ASP A 271 -5.15 19.28 -4.23
C ASP A 271 -4.34 18.46 -5.26
N THR A 272 -4.99 17.46 -5.84
CA THR A 272 -4.36 16.55 -6.79
C THR A 272 -3.85 17.23 -8.06
N ALA A 273 -4.37 18.40 -8.41
CA ALA A 273 -3.88 19.17 -9.57
C ALA A 273 -2.49 19.79 -9.34
N THR A 274 -2.07 19.93 -8.09
CA THR A 274 -0.74 20.48 -7.74
C THR A 274 0.34 19.42 -7.52
N LEU A 275 -0.01 18.13 -7.61
CA LEU A 275 0.92 17.03 -7.41
C LEU A 275 1.89 16.88 -8.59
N ASP A 276 3.14 16.61 -8.29
CA ASP A 276 4.21 16.43 -9.27
C ASP A 276 4.78 15.02 -9.19
N GLN A 277 4.59 14.22 -10.26
CA GLN A 277 5.12 12.87 -10.35
C GLN A 277 6.63 12.75 -10.06
N LYS A 278 7.40 13.80 -10.39
CA LYS A 278 8.85 13.83 -10.13
C LYS A 278 9.18 13.89 -8.64
N ARG A 279 8.19 14.22 -7.80
CA ARG A 279 8.32 14.31 -6.35
C ARG A 279 7.72 13.11 -5.62
N GLY A 280 7.64 11.96 -6.25
CA GLY A 280 7.11 10.73 -5.64
C GLY A 280 5.67 10.86 -5.18
N THR A 281 4.86 11.72 -5.84
CA THR A 281 3.45 11.87 -5.51
C THR A 281 2.56 10.96 -6.33
N THR A 282 1.39 10.65 -5.80
CA THR A 282 0.40 9.76 -6.41
C THR A 282 -1.02 10.32 -6.25
N ILE A 283 -1.91 9.90 -7.14
CA ILE A 283 -3.34 10.12 -7.04
C ILE A 283 -3.98 8.73 -6.92
N ASN A 284 -4.38 8.37 -5.71
CA ASN A 284 -5.04 7.10 -5.41
C ASN A 284 -6.56 7.31 -5.35
N ALA A 285 -7.33 6.23 -5.28
CA ALA A 285 -8.75 6.29 -5.00
C ALA A 285 -9.06 5.80 -3.57
N ASP A 286 -10.01 6.46 -2.90
CA ASP A 286 -10.63 5.88 -1.71
C ASP A 286 -11.65 4.79 -2.08
N MET A 287 -12.34 4.23 -1.08
CA MET A 287 -13.34 3.17 -1.26
C MET A 287 -14.58 3.60 -2.05
N GLU A 288 -14.81 4.90 -2.21
CA GLU A 288 -15.92 5.49 -2.98
C GLU A 288 -15.47 5.98 -4.35
N GLY A 289 -14.16 5.85 -4.66
CA GLY A 289 -13.55 6.28 -5.90
C GLY A 289 -13.22 7.79 -5.93
N ASN A 290 -13.20 8.48 -4.78
CA ASN A 290 -12.76 9.86 -4.71
C ASN A 290 -11.22 9.93 -4.71
N PRO A 291 -10.64 10.99 -5.29
CA PRO A 291 -9.19 11.16 -5.29
C PRO A 291 -8.61 11.30 -3.89
N VAL A 292 -7.49 10.62 -3.67
CA VAL A 292 -6.65 10.72 -2.47
C VAL A 292 -5.24 11.02 -2.92
N GLY A 293 -4.73 12.20 -2.58
CA GLY A 293 -3.33 12.52 -2.84
C GLY A 293 -2.42 11.68 -1.98
N GLY A 294 -1.34 11.20 -2.58
CA GLY A 294 -0.31 10.42 -1.90
C GLY A 294 1.08 10.99 -2.13
N ALA A 295 1.97 10.81 -1.17
CA ALA A 295 3.40 11.08 -1.30
C ALA A 295 4.18 9.97 -0.62
N LEU A 296 5.21 9.45 -1.29
CA LEU A 296 5.91 8.27 -0.81
C LEU A 296 7.43 8.36 -1.00
N THR A 297 8.16 7.78 -0.05
CA THR A 297 9.60 7.60 -0.09
C THR A 297 10.00 6.28 0.58
N MET A 298 11.15 5.72 0.22
CA MET A 298 11.65 4.49 0.84
C MET A 298 12.32 4.76 2.20
N GLY A 299 11.57 5.32 3.16
CA GLY A 299 12.08 5.75 4.46
C GLY A 299 12.88 4.69 5.23
N GLY A 300 12.45 3.43 5.19
CA GLY A 300 13.19 2.32 5.81
C GLY A 300 14.55 2.07 5.18
N ARG A 301 14.69 2.24 3.86
CA ARG A 301 15.99 2.15 3.16
C ARG A 301 16.90 3.32 3.48
N GLU A 302 16.34 4.52 3.55
CA GLU A 302 17.06 5.73 3.96
C GLU A 302 17.57 5.59 5.39
N PHE A 303 16.72 5.14 6.32
CA PHE A 303 17.09 4.83 7.69
C PHE A 303 18.27 3.84 7.75
N SER A 304 18.15 2.69 7.07
CA SER A 304 19.17 1.65 7.05
C SER A 304 20.49 2.14 6.46
N GLY A 305 20.44 3.00 5.44
CA GLY A 305 21.63 3.60 4.83
C GLY A 305 22.43 4.49 5.77
N ILE A 306 21.78 5.12 6.74
CA ILE A 306 22.40 5.99 7.74
C ILE A 306 22.79 5.22 9.00
N ALA A 307 21.88 4.40 9.52
CA ALA A 307 22.12 3.60 10.72
C ALA A 307 23.23 2.56 10.52
N GLY A 308 23.40 2.07 9.28
CA GLY A 308 24.42 1.11 8.91
C GLY A 308 24.05 -0.35 9.21
N ALA A 309 24.88 -1.27 8.68
CA ALA A 309 24.63 -2.71 8.80
C ALA A 309 24.77 -3.25 10.24
N GLU A 310 25.47 -2.54 11.09
CA GLU A 310 25.70 -2.92 12.50
C GLU A 310 24.55 -2.50 13.44
N TRP A 311 23.52 -1.83 12.90
CA TRP A 311 22.37 -1.44 13.72
C TRP A 311 21.63 -2.68 14.25
N ASN A 312 21.49 -2.74 15.56
CA ASN A 312 20.96 -3.90 16.31
C ASN A 312 19.61 -3.63 17.00
N GLY A 313 18.88 -2.59 16.54
CA GLY A 313 17.61 -2.17 17.17
C GLY A 313 17.79 -1.12 18.29
N GLN A 314 19.00 -0.56 18.47
CA GLN A 314 19.22 0.52 19.41
C GLN A 314 18.31 1.71 19.10
N ILE A 315 17.60 2.22 20.12
CA ILE A 315 16.76 3.42 20.03
C ILE A 315 17.60 4.70 20.13
N ALA A 316 17.11 5.78 19.56
CA ALA A 316 17.75 7.08 19.64
C ALA A 316 17.57 7.74 21.02
N ALA A 317 18.57 8.52 21.44
CA ALA A 317 18.51 9.30 22.67
C ALA A 317 18.42 10.80 22.36
N ALA A 318 17.60 11.52 23.13
CA ALA A 318 17.30 12.93 22.89
C ALA A 318 18.52 13.84 23.05
N ASP A 319 19.40 13.55 24.02
CA ASP A 319 20.65 14.32 24.24
C ASP A 319 21.67 14.11 23.11
N VAL A 320 21.74 12.89 22.54
CA VAL A 320 22.57 12.58 21.36
C VAL A 320 22.04 13.35 20.15
N LEU A 321 20.73 13.35 19.95
CA LEU A 321 20.08 14.10 18.89
C LEU A 321 20.34 15.61 18.99
N ALA A 322 20.21 16.19 20.19
CA ALA A 322 20.48 17.61 20.43
C ALA A 322 21.93 17.99 20.10
N LYS A 323 22.91 17.13 20.40
CA LYS A 323 24.33 17.32 20.03
C LYS A 323 24.52 17.31 18.50
N LEU A 324 23.84 16.38 17.77
CA LEU A 324 23.90 16.33 16.31
C LEU A 324 23.33 17.59 15.67
N VAL A 325 22.17 18.06 16.16
CA VAL A 325 21.54 19.30 15.69
C VAL A 325 22.44 20.51 15.93
N ALA A 326 23.01 20.65 17.15
CA ALA A 326 23.87 21.77 17.53
C ALA A 326 25.15 21.86 16.68
N ARG A 327 25.79 20.71 16.38
CA ARG A 327 27.01 20.67 15.55
C ARG A 327 26.74 20.66 14.04
N GLY A 328 25.46 20.58 13.60
CA GLY A 328 25.06 20.66 12.21
C GLY A 328 25.36 19.39 11.39
N THR A 329 25.40 18.20 12.04
CA THR A 329 25.52 16.93 11.33
C THR A 329 24.22 16.62 10.61
N MET A 330 24.23 16.51 9.27
CA MET A 330 23.04 16.33 8.44
C MET A 330 23.19 15.17 7.47
N ALA A 331 22.17 14.30 7.42
CA ALA A 331 22.03 13.32 6.35
C ALA A 331 21.15 13.91 5.23
N HIS A 332 21.64 13.87 4.01
CA HIS A 332 20.92 14.36 2.82
C HIS A 332 20.44 13.17 1.97
N PRO A 333 19.20 13.20 1.41
CA PRO A 333 18.67 12.12 0.57
C PRO A 333 19.42 12.05 -0.78
N SER A 334 19.37 10.97 -1.53
CA SER A 334 18.78 9.67 -1.23
C SER A 334 19.89 8.64 -1.13
N PHE A 335 19.89 7.83 -0.08
CA PHE A 335 20.86 6.74 0.09
C PHE A 335 20.53 5.54 -0.79
N GLY A 336 19.25 5.37 -1.17
CA GLY A 336 18.75 4.34 -2.07
C GLY A 336 18.58 4.82 -3.52
N GLN A 337 17.97 3.97 -4.34
CA GLN A 337 17.59 4.31 -5.72
C GLN A 337 16.33 5.18 -5.81
N ASN A 338 15.45 5.07 -4.82
CA ASN A 338 14.21 5.86 -4.79
C ASN A 338 14.53 7.30 -4.40
N GLU A 339 14.08 8.24 -5.20
CA GLU A 339 14.33 9.67 -5.02
C GLU A 339 13.30 10.34 -4.10
N GLY A 340 12.16 9.69 -3.87
CA GLY A 340 11.05 10.26 -3.11
C GLY A 340 10.70 11.66 -3.61
N GLN A 341 10.77 12.64 -2.73
CA GLN A 341 10.45 14.04 -3.04
C GLN A 341 11.64 14.83 -3.62
N PHE A 342 12.79 14.18 -3.90
CA PHE A 342 14.06 14.82 -4.28
C PHE A 342 14.56 14.33 -5.65
N PRO A 343 13.98 14.80 -6.77
CA PRO A 343 14.37 14.37 -8.11
C PRO A 343 15.87 14.56 -8.37
N GLY A 344 16.50 13.58 -9.02
CA GLY A 344 17.93 13.56 -9.33
C GLY A 344 18.83 13.17 -8.16
N SER A 345 18.29 12.72 -7.01
CA SER A 345 19.09 12.38 -5.83
C SER A 345 19.42 10.88 -5.68
N ALA A 346 18.98 10.03 -6.60
CA ALA A 346 19.20 8.58 -6.51
C ALA A 346 20.66 8.22 -6.20
N ARG A 347 20.91 7.47 -5.12
CA ARG A 347 22.23 7.04 -4.66
C ARG A 347 23.23 8.19 -4.39
N GLN A 348 22.74 9.41 -4.18
CA GLN A 348 23.58 10.57 -3.86
C GLN A 348 23.52 10.94 -2.37
N GLY A 349 22.98 10.03 -1.55
CA GLY A 349 22.90 10.21 -0.10
C GLY A 349 24.29 10.45 0.51
N LYS A 350 24.36 11.45 1.37
CA LYS A 350 25.61 11.80 2.05
C LYS A 350 25.34 12.41 3.41
N ILE A 351 26.33 12.33 4.28
CA ILE A 351 26.36 13.05 5.55
C ILE A 351 27.26 14.27 5.41
N SER A 352 26.82 15.43 5.85
CA SER A 352 27.59 16.68 5.90
C SER A 352 27.72 17.15 7.34
N GLY A 353 28.69 18.06 7.58
CA GLY A 353 29.12 18.44 8.93
C GLY A 353 30.01 17.37 9.58
N PRO A 354 30.31 17.47 10.89
CA PRO A 354 31.08 16.46 11.61
C PRO A 354 30.38 15.08 11.51
N PRO A 355 31.08 14.01 11.07
CA PRO A 355 30.45 12.71 10.90
C PRO A 355 29.99 12.10 12.23
N PRO A 356 28.97 11.22 12.24
CA PRO A 356 28.61 10.46 13.43
C PRO A 356 29.72 9.47 13.76
N GLU A 357 30.19 9.48 15.03
CA GLU A 357 31.31 8.66 15.49
C GLU A 357 30.85 7.35 16.14
N THR A 358 29.64 7.34 16.71
CA THR A 358 29.08 6.19 17.43
C THR A 358 27.82 5.66 16.77
N GLN A 359 27.46 4.40 17.09
CA GLN A 359 26.20 3.82 16.64
C GLN A 359 24.98 4.60 17.17
N ALA A 360 25.06 5.12 18.39
CA ALA A 360 23.99 5.96 18.95
C ALA A 360 23.78 7.24 18.13
N GLU A 361 24.84 7.88 17.68
CA GLU A 361 24.76 9.05 16.80
C GLU A 361 24.21 8.70 15.40
N ARG A 362 24.61 7.57 14.83
CA ARG A 362 24.05 7.09 13.56
C ARG A 362 22.55 6.82 13.67
N THR A 363 22.12 6.15 14.74
CA THR A 363 20.71 5.89 15.00
C THR A 363 19.92 7.20 15.16
N ALA A 364 20.39 8.13 15.98
CA ALA A 364 19.74 9.42 16.20
C ALA A 364 19.65 10.23 14.89
N LEU A 365 20.70 10.23 14.06
CA LEU A 365 20.70 10.88 12.76
C LEU A 365 19.72 10.22 11.78
N ALA A 366 19.62 8.88 11.78
CA ALA A 366 18.69 8.13 10.95
C ALA A 366 17.22 8.42 11.31
N VAL A 367 16.91 8.51 12.61
CA VAL A 367 15.57 8.85 13.10
C VAL A 367 15.20 10.30 12.72
N LEU A 368 16.13 11.25 12.92
CA LEU A 368 15.92 12.64 12.52
C LEU A 368 15.67 12.75 10.99
N HIS A 369 16.49 12.07 10.20
CA HIS A 369 16.31 12.04 8.74
C HIS A 369 14.96 11.43 8.33
N ALA A 370 14.55 10.33 8.95
CA ALA A 370 13.25 9.73 8.71
C ALA A 370 12.08 10.67 9.04
N ALA A 371 12.17 11.42 10.16
CA ALA A 371 11.19 12.44 10.51
C ALA A 371 11.17 13.58 9.48
N MET A 372 12.33 14.06 9.00
CA MET A 372 12.43 15.07 7.95
C MET A 372 11.79 14.62 6.63
N LEU A 373 12.03 13.37 6.21
CA LEU A 373 11.42 12.78 5.02
C LEU A 373 9.89 12.68 5.16
N THR A 374 9.42 12.28 6.34
CA THR A 374 7.99 12.21 6.65
C THR A 374 7.33 13.58 6.50
N VAL A 375 7.91 14.60 7.11
CA VAL A 375 7.39 15.97 7.02
C VAL A 375 7.39 16.47 5.57
N THR A 376 8.43 16.12 4.80
CA THR A 376 8.47 16.49 3.37
C THR A 376 7.35 15.81 2.57
N CYS A 377 7.02 14.54 2.86
CA CYS A 377 5.86 13.88 2.24
C CYS A 377 4.53 14.57 2.61
N VAL A 378 4.38 14.98 3.88
CA VAL A 378 3.18 15.69 4.35
C VAL A 378 3.06 17.08 3.71
N ASP A 379 4.17 17.82 3.62
CA ASP A 379 4.19 19.18 3.09
C ASP A 379 3.91 19.23 1.58
N VAL A 380 4.35 18.22 0.82
CA VAL A 380 4.11 18.18 -0.63
C VAL A 380 2.64 17.96 -0.97
N LEU A 381 1.87 17.31 -0.08
CA LEU A 381 0.44 17.09 -0.26
C LEU A 381 -0.40 18.33 0.01
N LYS A 382 0.07 19.24 0.89
CA LYS A 382 -0.70 20.40 1.38
C LYS A 382 -2.11 20.01 1.87
N GLY A 383 -2.26 18.76 2.31
CA GLY A 383 -3.52 18.19 2.75
C GLY A 383 -3.72 18.37 4.26
N GLY A 384 -4.82 17.94 4.78
CA GLY A 384 -5.26 17.80 6.16
C GLY A 384 -4.62 18.67 7.26
N THR A 385 -5.42 19.25 8.11
CA THR A 385 -4.92 20.09 9.25
C THR A 385 -4.43 19.23 10.41
N ARG A 386 -4.78 17.93 10.43
CA ARG A 386 -4.38 16.94 11.45
C ARG A 386 -3.44 15.90 10.83
N LEU A 387 -2.48 15.43 11.63
CA LEU A 387 -1.54 14.39 11.22
C LEU A 387 -1.74 13.12 12.05
N ILE A 388 -1.90 11.99 11.39
CA ILE A 388 -1.97 10.68 12.03
C ILE A 388 -0.75 9.87 11.59
N LEU A 389 0.04 9.43 12.56
CA LEU A 389 1.19 8.56 12.34
C LEU A 389 0.83 7.11 12.65
N ASP A 390 1.27 6.19 11.78
CA ASP A 390 1.00 4.77 11.85
C ASP A 390 2.24 3.96 11.42
N GLY A 391 2.34 2.71 11.86
CA GLY A 391 3.33 1.79 11.38
C GLY A 391 4.60 1.68 12.21
N THR A 392 5.63 1.08 11.62
CA THR A 392 6.77 0.53 12.38
C THR A 392 7.72 1.58 12.94
N PHE A 393 7.77 2.79 12.40
CA PHE A 393 8.62 3.84 12.96
C PHE A 393 8.14 4.35 14.32
N LEU A 394 6.89 4.09 14.70
CA LEU A 394 6.38 4.38 16.04
C LEU A 394 7.04 3.54 17.14
N LYS A 395 7.76 2.47 16.78
CA LYS A 395 8.60 1.73 17.73
C LYS A 395 9.82 2.52 18.20
N GLU A 396 10.19 3.58 17.47
CA GLU A 396 11.23 4.50 17.84
C GLU A 396 10.63 5.68 18.64
N PRO A 397 10.88 5.79 19.95
CA PRO A 397 10.18 6.74 20.82
C PRO A 397 10.36 8.21 20.43
N LEU A 398 11.47 8.57 19.77
CA LEU A 398 11.73 9.95 19.35
C LEU A 398 11.09 10.31 18.01
N TYR A 399 10.67 9.31 17.20
CA TYR A 399 10.18 9.57 15.84
C TYR A 399 8.92 10.45 15.82
N ALA A 400 7.86 10.04 16.51
CA ALA A 400 6.60 10.78 16.50
C ALA A 400 6.74 12.18 17.16
N PRO A 401 7.41 12.35 18.32
CA PRO A 401 7.70 13.66 18.89
C PRO A 401 8.50 14.59 17.99
N LEU A 402 9.43 14.05 17.19
CA LEU A 402 10.19 14.83 16.20
C LEU A 402 9.30 15.30 15.05
N VAL A 403 8.47 14.39 14.51
CA VAL A 403 7.51 14.77 13.44
C VAL A 403 6.57 15.88 13.95
N ALA A 404 6.05 15.76 15.18
CA ALA A 404 5.20 16.79 15.79
C ALA A 404 5.95 18.13 15.95
N ALA A 405 7.22 18.11 16.36
CA ALA A 405 8.04 19.31 16.49
C ALA A 405 8.36 19.98 15.13
N LEU A 406 8.48 19.18 14.07
CA LEU A 406 8.77 19.64 12.70
C LEU A 406 7.51 20.07 11.93
N CYS A 407 6.31 19.77 12.46
CA CYS A 407 5.00 20.17 11.91
C CYS A 407 4.24 21.09 12.89
N PRO A 408 4.80 22.23 13.31
CA PRO A 408 4.13 23.13 14.24
C PRO A 408 2.79 23.59 13.66
N GLY A 409 1.75 23.56 14.47
CA GLY A 409 0.38 23.96 14.05
C GLY A 409 -0.46 22.81 13.46
N ARG A 410 0.08 21.60 13.31
CA ARG A 410 -0.69 20.38 12.96
C ARG A 410 -0.76 19.45 14.18
N PRO A 411 -1.91 19.32 14.85
CA PRO A 411 -2.10 18.31 15.88
C PRO A 411 -1.69 16.95 15.35
N THR A 412 -0.77 16.28 16.06
CA THR A 412 -0.22 14.99 15.66
C THR A 412 -0.70 13.91 16.62
N GLU A 413 -1.20 12.82 16.09
CA GLU A 413 -1.66 11.63 16.81
C GLU A 413 -0.94 10.39 16.31
N ALA A 414 -0.70 9.44 17.19
CA ALA A 414 -0.12 8.14 16.85
C ALA A 414 -1.15 7.03 16.99
N SER A 415 -1.20 6.13 16.03
CA SER A 415 -1.98 4.90 16.08
C SER A 415 -1.05 3.71 16.28
N HIS A 416 -1.22 3.03 17.40
CA HIS A 416 -0.46 1.82 17.73
C HIS A 416 -1.13 0.52 17.25
N GLU A 417 -2.14 0.63 16.38
CA GLU A 417 -2.81 -0.52 15.78
C GLU A 417 -1.83 -1.26 14.84
N THR A 418 -1.51 -2.49 15.17
CA THR A 418 -0.56 -3.30 14.40
C THR A 418 -1.18 -3.99 13.20
N GLN A 419 -2.51 -4.12 13.16
CA GLN A 419 -3.27 -4.79 12.11
C GLN A 419 -4.26 -3.82 11.44
N GLY A 420 -3.77 -2.64 11.05
CA GLY A 420 -4.58 -1.58 10.48
C GLY A 420 -5.36 -1.97 9.22
N VAL A 421 -4.78 -2.82 8.37
CA VAL A 421 -5.44 -3.39 7.17
C VAL A 421 -6.63 -4.25 7.59
N VAL A 422 -6.44 -5.15 8.55
CA VAL A 422 -7.51 -6.04 9.08
C VAL A 422 -8.60 -5.22 9.74
N ALA A 423 -8.22 -4.23 10.57
CA ALA A 423 -9.18 -3.32 11.22
C ALA A 423 -10.02 -2.54 10.19
N GLY A 424 -9.41 -2.11 9.07
CA GLY A 424 -10.12 -1.50 7.95
C GLY A 424 -11.07 -2.46 7.24
N ALA A 425 -10.64 -3.69 6.99
CA ALA A 425 -11.46 -4.73 6.36
C ALA A 425 -12.67 -5.14 7.22
N VAL A 426 -12.51 -5.21 8.56
CA VAL A 426 -13.64 -5.43 9.49
C VAL A 426 -14.65 -4.28 9.37
N ARG A 427 -14.19 -3.04 9.25
CA ARG A 427 -15.09 -1.89 9.06
C ARG A 427 -15.83 -1.93 7.71
N LEU A 428 -15.20 -2.48 6.66
CA LEU A 428 -15.89 -2.74 5.39
C LEU A 428 -17.03 -3.73 5.58
N ALA A 429 -16.81 -4.83 6.29
CA ALA A 429 -17.86 -5.79 6.59
C ALA A 429 -19.00 -5.15 7.39
N ASN A 430 -18.68 -4.26 8.33
CA ASN A 430 -19.63 -3.57 9.18
C ASN A 430 -20.47 -2.51 8.47
N GLN A 431 -20.08 -2.04 7.27
CA GLN A 431 -20.94 -1.17 6.46
C GLN A 431 -22.29 -1.81 6.09
N ARG A 432 -22.39 -3.13 6.18
CA ARG A 432 -23.61 -3.89 5.84
C ARG A 432 -24.54 -4.12 7.03
N VAL A 433 -24.06 -3.90 8.23
CA VAL A 433 -24.78 -4.21 9.46
C VAL A 433 -24.74 -3.00 10.39
N SER A 434 -25.80 -2.76 11.12
CA SER A 434 -25.87 -1.64 12.08
C SER A 434 -25.08 -1.98 13.34
N VAL A 435 -23.77 -2.12 13.20
CA VAL A 435 -22.84 -2.32 14.33
C VAL A 435 -22.04 -1.05 14.52
N THR A 436 -21.93 -0.60 15.76
CA THR A 436 -21.06 0.54 16.09
C THR A 436 -19.61 0.17 15.71
N PRO A 437 -18.95 0.95 14.85
CA PRO A 437 -17.57 0.69 14.50
C PRO A 437 -16.68 0.67 15.74
N PRO A 438 -15.62 -0.16 15.77
CA PRO A 438 -14.64 -0.12 16.85
C PRO A 438 -14.10 1.32 17.01
N SER A 439 -13.88 1.78 18.23
CA SER A 439 -13.21 3.06 18.47
C SER A 439 -11.78 3.03 17.94
N LEU A 440 -11.29 4.17 17.46
CA LEU A 440 -9.86 4.31 17.16
C LEU A 440 -9.12 4.60 18.47
N SER A 441 -8.03 3.90 18.70
CA SER A 441 -7.10 4.22 19.77
C SER A 441 -6.01 5.13 19.21
N LEU A 442 -6.15 6.44 19.42
CA LEU A 442 -5.18 7.45 19.00
C LEU A 442 -4.58 8.11 20.24
N GLU A 443 -3.26 8.21 20.26
CA GLU A 443 -2.50 8.90 21.29
C GLU A 443 -2.04 10.26 20.78
N THR A 444 -2.33 11.34 21.53
CA THR A 444 -1.83 12.67 21.20
C THR A 444 -0.33 12.73 21.40
N VAL A 445 0.39 13.10 20.35
CA VAL A 445 1.86 13.20 20.37
C VAL A 445 2.30 14.58 20.83
N GLN A 446 3.12 14.62 21.87
CA GLN A 446 3.75 15.86 22.34
C GLN A 446 5.02 16.14 21.54
N ALA A 447 5.18 17.35 21.03
CA ALA A 447 6.38 17.77 20.33
C ALA A 447 7.59 17.81 21.28
N ILE A 448 8.72 17.25 20.82
CA ILE A 448 9.96 17.33 21.58
C ILE A 448 10.62 18.69 21.39
N ALA A 449 11.17 19.26 22.46
CA ALA A 449 11.95 20.48 22.40
C ALA A 449 13.43 20.18 22.19
N ILE A 450 13.94 20.45 20.99
CA ILE A 450 15.37 20.35 20.65
C ILE A 450 15.84 21.73 20.22
N PRO A 451 16.79 22.35 20.97
CA PRO A 451 17.33 23.67 20.62
C PRO A 451 17.91 23.68 19.20
N GLY A 452 17.51 24.65 18.38
CA GLY A 452 17.98 24.83 17.01
C GLY A 452 17.40 23.86 15.97
N LEU A 453 16.40 23.03 16.32
CA LEU A 453 15.79 22.08 15.39
C LEU A 453 15.13 22.76 14.19
N GLU A 454 14.47 23.89 14.36
CA GLU A 454 13.80 24.66 13.29
C GLU A 454 14.82 25.18 12.27
N ASP A 455 15.90 25.80 12.74
CA ASP A 455 17.00 26.28 11.87
C ASP A 455 17.69 25.10 11.15
N TYR A 456 17.90 23.99 11.87
CA TYR A 456 18.44 22.76 11.29
C TYR A 456 17.53 22.25 10.16
N ALA A 457 16.23 22.15 10.39
CA ALA A 457 15.25 21.70 9.42
C ALA A 457 15.24 22.61 8.17
N SER A 458 15.28 23.91 8.37
CA SER A 458 15.32 24.90 7.28
C SER A 458 16.58 24.73 6.41
N ARG A 459 17.75 24.58 7.04
CA ARG A 459 19.02 24.34 6.32
C ARG A 459 19.02 23.01 5.58
N TRP A 460 18.45 21.96 6.22
CA TRP A 460 18.33 20.65 5.60
C TRP A 460 17.45 20.70 4.34
N ARG A 461 16.28 21.35 4.40
CA ARG A 461 15.37 21.53 3.24
C ARG A 461 16.07 22.25 2.09
N MET A 462 16.73 23.36 2.37
CA MET A 462 17.48 24.10 1.36
C MET A 462 18.58 23.25 0.72
N ALA A 463 19.32 22.49 1.50
CA ALA A 463 20.40 21.63 0.99
C ALA A 463 19.89 20.44 0.18
N ALA A 464 18.75 19.86 0.58
CA ALA A 464 18.08 18.76 -0.14
C ALA A 464 17.46 19.23 -1.48
N GLU A 465 16.97 20.47 -1.54
CA GLU A 465 16.36 21.06 -2.73
C GLU A 465 17.39 21.66 -3.73
N ASN A 466 18.52 22.21 -3.25
CA ASN A 466 19.54 22.84 -4.11
C ASN A 466 20.28 21.85 -5.04
N LYS A 467 20.09 20.57 -4.91
CA LYS A 467 20.56 19.58 -5.90
C LYS A 467 19.80 19.65 -7.24
N ARG A 468 18.67 20.37 -7.31
CA ARG A 468 17.83 20.52 -8.50
C ARG A 468 18.45 21.32 -9.65
N GLY A 469 19.48 22.12 -9.40
CA GLY A 469 20.07 23.05 -10.38
C GLY A 469 21.26 22.51 -11.16
N ARG A 470 21.64 21.22 -11.02
CA ARG A 470 22.86 20.67 -11.62
C ARG A 470 22.64 19.43 -12.49
N SER A 471 21.41 19.13 -12.91
CA SER A 471 21.12 18.05 -13.89
C SER A 471 20.48 18.60 -15.16
#